data_84038d3b72be10cba88b7b37609d2d96
#
_entry.id   84038d3b72be10cba88b7b37609d2d96
#
_cell.length_a   1.000
_cell.length_b   1.000
_cell.length_c   1.000
_cell.angle_alpha   90.00
_cell.angle_beta   90.00
_cell.angle_gamma   90.00
#
_symmetry.space_group_name_H-M   'P 1'
#
loop_
_entity.id
_entity.type
_entity.pdbx_description
1 polymer ?
#
loop_
_entity_poly.entity_id
_entity_poly.type
_entity_poly.pdbx_seq_one_letter_code
_entity_poly.pdbx_strand_id
1 'polypeptide(L)'
;MFKSGLVSISFRKLNPENIIEMVRTAGLDAIEWGGDIHVPHGNIETALAVKKLCNEAGIECPSYGSYYRVGEYEDPREEFAKVIACSDILSSSIIRVWAGVIPSESSDETHFVKIVN
;
A
#
# COMPACT_ATOMS: atom_id res chain seq x y z
N MET A 1 -1.37 -7.81 23.75
CA MET A 1 -2.22 -8.64 22.86
C MET A 1 -1.86 -8.40 21.42
N PHE A 2 -1.74 -9.46 20.64
CA PHE A 2 -1.44 -9.35 19.21
C PHE A 2 -2.72 -9.14 18.41
N LYS A 3 -2.64 -8.28 17.39
CA LYS A 3 -3.71 -8.11 16.42
C LYS A 3 -3.40 -8.94 15.18
N SER A 4 -4.42 -9.53 14.59
CA SER A 4 -4.28 -10.31 13.37
C SER A 4 -4.85 -9.56 12.18
N GLY A 5 -4.32 -9.84 10.99
CA GLY A 5 -4.76 -9.17 9.79
C GLY A 5 -4.36 -9.93 8.54
N LEU A 6 -4.70 -9.35 7.38
CA LEU A 6 -4.31 -9.91 6.09
C LEU A 6 -3.84 -8.79 5.15
N VAL A 7 -3.21 -9.21 4.05
CA VAL A 7 -2.84 -8.32 2.95
C VAL A 7 -3.88 -8.44 1.84
N SER A 8 -4.40 -7.31 1.37
CA SER A 8 -5.48 -7.32 0.38
C SER A 8 -5.07 -7.92 -0.96
N ILE A 9 -3.78 -7.88 -1.28
CA ILE A 9 -3.28 -8.44 -2.55
C ILE A 9 -3.50 -9.94 -2.67
N SER A 10 -3.70 -10.65 -1.57
CA SER A 10 -4.07 -12.07 -1.60
C SER A 10 -5.47 -12.31 -2.20
N PHE A 11 -6.26 -11.25 -2.30
CA PHE A 11 -7.64 -11.31 -2.77
C PHE A 11 -7.90 -10.28 -3.85
N ARG A 12 -7.05 -10.28 -4.88
CA ARG A 12 -7.09 -9.28 -5.98
C ARG A 12 -8.41 -9.22 -6.72
N LYS A 13 -9.16 -10.32 -6.75
CA LYS A 13 -10.43 -10.38 -7.47
C LYS A 13 -11.62 -9.87 -6.65
N LEU A 14 -11.43 -9.63 -5.36
CA LEU A 14 -12.47 -9.10 -4.50
C LEU A 14 -12.37 -7.57 -4.41
N ASN A 15 -13.50 -6.90 -4.29
CA ASN A 15 -13.51 -5.47 -4.05
C ASN A 15 -13.30 -5.18 -2.55
N PRO A 16 -12.99 -3.93 -2.17
CA PRO A 16 -12.73 -3.60 -0.75
C PRO A 16 -13.88 -3.97 0.18
N GLU A 17 -15.12 -3.79 -0.22
CA GLU A 17 -16.29 -4.12 0.60
C GLU A 17 -16.31 -5.61 0.95
N ASN A 18 -16.04 -6.46 -0.02
CA ASN A 18 -16.03 -7.91 0.18
C ASN A 18 -14.86 -8.35 1.06
N ILE A 19 -13.69 -7.70 0.90
CA ILE A 19 -12.53 -8.00 1.75
C ILE A 19 -12.82 -7.64 3.20
N ILE A 20 -13.42 -6.48 3.44
CA ILE A 20 -13.79 -6.03 4.79
C ILE A 20 -14.79 -6.99 5.43
N GLU A 21 -15.80 -7.43 4.68
CA GLU A 21 -16.78 -8.39 5.17
C GLU A 21 -16.10 -9.71 5.56
N MET A 22 -15.18 -10.19 4.74
CA MET A 22 -14.42 -11.41 5.02
C MET A 22 -13.56 -11.26 6.28
N VAL A 23 -12.89 -10.11 6.44
CA VAL A 23 -12.07 -9.83 7.63
C VAL A 23 -12.92 -9.80 8.89
N ARG A 24 -14.07 -9.17 8.83
CA ARG A 24 -15.01 -9.14 9.97
C ARG A 24 -15.51 -10.53 10.32
N THR A 25 -15.91 -11.31 9.32
CA THR A 25 -16.42 -12.67 9.52
C THR A 25 -15.33 -13.57 10.12
N ALA A 26 -14.09 -13.41 9.71
CA ALA A 26 -12.97 -14.19 10.23
C ALA A 26 -12.47 -13.71 11.60
N GLY A 27 -12.97 -12.57 12.10
CA GLY A 27 -12.53 -12.01 13.37
C GLY A 27 -11.14 -11.39 13.34
N LEU A 28 -10.69 -10.95 12.18
CA LEU A 28 -9.40 -10.26 12.03
C LEU A 28 -9.54 -8.76 12.31
N ASP A 29 -8.43 -8.12 12.68
CA ASP A 29 -8.43 -6.73 13.17
C ASP A 29 -7.91 -5.72 12.15
N ALA A 30 -7.16 -6.14 11.15
CA ALA A 30 -6.39 -5.23 10.31
C ALA A 30 -6.28 -5.71 8.87
N ILE A 31 -6.10 -4.75 7.95
CA ILE A 31 -5.82 -5.01 6.53
C ILE A 31 -4.66 -4.13 6.09
N GLU A 32 -3.68 -4.72 5.39
CA GLU A 32 -2.71 -3.97 4.59
C GLU A 32 -3.29 -3.85 3.17
N TRP A 33 -3.64 -2.65 2.76
CA TRP A 33 -4.21 -2.42 1.42
C TRP A 33 -3.12 -2.37 0.37
N GLY A 34 -3.35 -3.06 -0.75
CA GLY A 34 -2.42 -3.10 -1.87
C GLY A 34 -2.56 -1.89 -2.78
N GLY A 35 -1.43 -1.29 -3.10
CA GLY A 35 -1.37 -0.08 -3.94
C GLY A 35 -1.41 -0.33 -5.44
N ASP A 36 -1.57 -1.57 -5.86
CA ASP A 36 -1.68 -1.90 -7.28
C ASP A 36 -3.13 -2.03 -7.75
N ILE A 37 -4.03 -2.41 -6.88
CA ILE A 37 -5.42 -2.67 -7.29
C ILE A 37 -6.46 -2.04 -6.35
N HIS A 38 -6.38 -2.28 -5.04
CA HIS A 38 -7.42 -1.85 -4.12
C HIS A 38 -7.33 -0.37 -3.76
N VAL A 39 -6.13 0.13 -3.52
CA VAL A 39 -5.89 1.56 -3.21
C VAL A 39 -4.67 2.03 -3.98
N PRO A 40 -4.78 2.28 -5.30
CA PRO A 40 -3.65 2.77 -6.08
C PRO A 40 -3.17 4.12 -5.55
N HIS A 41 -1.84 4.30 -5.44
CA HIS A 41 -1.31 5.57 -4.96
C HIS A 41 -1.65 6.68 -5.97
N GLY A 42 -2.03 7.84 -5.43
CA GLY A 42 -2.55 8.94 -6.23
C GLY A 42 -4.06 8.93 -6.40
N ASN A 43 -4.74 7.83 -6.10
CA ASN A 43 -6.20 7.77 -6.16
C ASN A 43 -6.79 8.12 -4.79
N ILE A 44 -6.91 9.41 -4.53
CA ILE A 44 -7.36 9.94 -3.25
C ILE A 44 -8.80 9.55 -2.94
N GLU A 45 -9.67 9.56 -3.94
CA GLU A 45 -11.08 9.19 -3.77
C GLU A 45 -11.23 7.75 -3.26
N THR A 46 -10.47 6.83 -3.86
CA THR A 46 -10.49 5.43 -3.44
C THR A 46 -9.94 5.28 -2.02
N ALA A 47 -8.85 5.96 -1.69
CA ALA A 47 -8.28 5.92 -0.35
C ALA A 47 -9.28 6.41 0.70
N LEU A 48 -9.98 7.51 0.43
CA LEU A 48 -11.01 8.04 1.33
C LEU A 48 -12.18 7.07 1.50
N ALA A 49 -12.64 6.47 0.41
CA ALA A 49 -13.74 5.51 0.44
C ALA A 49 -13.36 4.27 1.25
N VAL A 50 -12.18 3.73 1.03
CA VAL A 50 -11.69 2.55 1.76
C VAL A 50 -11.51 2.88 3.25
N LYS A 51 -10.96 4.04 3.57
CA LYS A 51 -10.80 4.47 4.97
C LYS A 51 -12.15 4.57 5.69
N LYS A 52 -13.14 5.10 5.01
CA LYS A 52 -14.49 5.19 5.58
C LYS A 52 -15.05 3.79 5.88
N LEU A 53 -14.91 2.86 4.93
CA LEU A 53 -15.36 1.49 5.13
C LEU A 53 -14.65 0.82 6.30
N CYS A 54 -13.35 1.03 6.43
CA CYS A 54 -12.55 0.47 7.53
C CYS A 54 -13.00 1.05 8.87
N ASN A 55 -13.24 2.35 8.94
CA ASN A 55 -13.70 3.00 10.17
C ASN A 55 -15.08 2.47 10.61
N GLU A 56 -15.98 2.30 9.66
CA GLU A 56 -17.32 1.78 9.95
C GLU A 56 -17.27 0.33 10.45
N ALA A 57 -16.29 -0.44 9.98
CA ALA A 57 -16.13 -1.84 10.37
C ALA A 57 -15.20 -2.04 11.57
N GLY A 58 -14.54 -0.99 12.06
CA GLY A 58 -13.59 -1.10 13.16
C GLY A 58 -12.30 -1.81 12.78
N ILE A 59 -11.87 -1.69 11.51
CA ILE A 59 -10.68 -2.36 10.98
C ILE A 59 -9.56 -1.34 10.84
N GLU A 60 -8.35 -1.70 11.28
CA GLU A 60 -7.16 -0.87 11.20
C GLU A 60 -6.39 -1.11 9.91
N CYS A 61 -5.64 -0.09 9.49
CA CYS A 61 -4.74 -0.17 8.33
C CYS A 61 -3.33 0.14 8.80
N PRO A 62 -2.63 -0.81 9.43
CA PRO A 62 -1.32 -0.53 10.04
C PRO A 62 -0.23 -0.23 9.03
N SER A 63 -0.36 -0.76 7.81
CA SER A 63 0.61 -0.54 6.75
C SER A 63 -0.09 -0.38 5.41
N TYR A 64 0.58 0.34 4.50
CA TYR A 64 0.15 0.48 3.13
C TYR A 64 1.14 -0.26 2.21
N GLY A 65 0.64 -1.25 1.49
CA GLY A 65 1.45 -2.05 0.57
C GLY A 65 1.57 -1.37 -0.78
N SER A 66 2.35 -0.30 -0.86
CA SER A 66 2.50 0.44 -2.10
C SER A 66 3.24 -0.38 -3.16
N TYR A 67 3.03 0.00 -4.41
CA TYR A 67 3.79 -0.55 -5.54
C TYR A 67 4.83 0.45 -6.04
N TYR A 68 5.25 1.36 -5.17
CA TYR A 68 6.35 2.24 -5.44
C TYR A 68 7.64 1.42 -5.60
N ARG A 69 8.31 1.60 -6.74
CA ARG A 69 9.56 0.90 -7.07
C ARG A 69 10.71 1.89 -7.05
N VAL A 70 11.62 1.68 -6.13
CA VAL A 70 12.77 2.57 -5.95
C VAL A 70 13.61 2.61 -7.23
N GLY A 71 13.89 3.83 -7.71
CA GLY A 71 14.73 4.03 -8.90
C GLY A 71 14.02 3.95 -10.24
N GLU A 72 12.70 3.73 -10.27
CA GLU A 72 11.96 3.51 -11.51
C GLU A 72 11.22 4.75 -12.05
N TYR A 73 11.30 5.89 -11.36
CA TYR A 73 10.51 7.08 -11.72
C TYR A 73 11.39 8.25 -12.13
N GLU A 74 10.92 9.05 -13.11
CA GLU A 74 11.60 10.29 -13.51
C GLU A 74 11.58 11.32 -12.39
N ASP A 75 10.45 11.45 -11.69
CA ASP A 75 10.30 12.31 -10.53
C ASP A 75 9.91 11.46 -9.32
N PRO A 76 10.90 10.89 -8.61
CA PRO A 76 10.60 10.02 -7.47
C PRO A 76 9.92 10.76 -6.31
N ARG A 77 10.18 12.04 -6.14
CA ARG A 77 9.55 12.82 -5.06
C ARG A 77 8.06 13.00 -5.29
N GLU A 78 7.67 13.30 -6.53
CA GLU A 78 6.27 13.44 -6.89
C GLU A 78 5.53 12.10 -6.75
N GLU A 79 6.11 11.03 -7.25
CA GLU A 79 5.50 9.69 -7.13
C GLU A 79 5.37 9.27 -5.68
N PHE A 80 6.42 9.48 -4.88
CA PHE A 80 6.36 9.09 -3.47
C PHE A 80 5.40 9.96 -2.66
N ALA A 81 5.22 11.22 -3.04
CA ALA A 81 4.23 12.09 -2.41
C ALA A 81 2.81 11.52 -2.57
N LYS A 82 2.51 10.89 -3.70
CA LYS A 82 1.23 10.20 -3.92
C LYS A 82 1.06 9.01 -2.96
N VAL A 83 2.13 8.28 -2.74
CA VAL A 83 2.14 7.14 -1.80
C VAL A 83 1.89 7.64 -0.38
N ILE A 84 2.59 8.68 0.04
CA ILE A 84 2.43 9.27 1.38
C ILE A 84 1.00 9.78 1.58
N ALA A 85 0.42 10.43 0.57
CA ALA A 85 -0.94 10.95 0.66
C ALA A 85 -1.95 9.83 0.93
N CYS A 86 -1.85 8.71 0.21
CA CYS A 86 -2.73 7.57 0.44
C CYS A 86 -2.49 6.94 1.80
N SER A 87 -1.24 6.79 2.22
CA SER A 87 -0.90 6.24 3.52
C SER A 87 -1.46 7.10 4.66
N ASP A 88 -1.36 8.42 4.55
CA ASP A 88 -1.91 9.35 5.54
C ASP A 88 -3.44 9.22 5.64
N ILE A 89 -4.12 9.13 4.51
CA ILE A 89 -5.58 8.97 4.49
C ILE A 89 -5.97 7.66 5.17
N LEU A 90 -5.25 6.59 4.93
CA LEU A 90 -5.49 5.29 5.56
C LEU A 90 -5.04 5.24 7.02
N SER A 91 -4.36 6.26 7.50
CA SER A 91 -3.76 6.31 8.84
C SER A 91 -2.73 5.19 9.05
N SER A 92 -2.03 4.81 7.99
CA SER A 92 -0.99 3.79 8.05
C SER A 92 0.34 4.42 8.48
N SER A 93 1.02 3.81 9.42
CA SER A 93 2.31 4.29 9.92
C SER A 93 3.50 3.66 9.20
N ILE A 94 3.25 2.64 8.40
CA ILE A 94 4.28 1.89 7.67
C ILE A 94 3.90 1.86 6.20
N ILE A 95 4.88 2.13 5.34
CA ILE A 95 4.73 2.04 3.89
C ILE A 95 5.70 0.99 3.38
N ARG A 96 5.18 -0.05 2.72
CA ARG A 96 6.02 -1.03 2.05
C ARG A 96 6.33 -0.55 0.64
N VAL A 97 7.60 -0.62 0.26
CA VAL A 97 8.06 -0.24 -1.08
C VAL A 97 8.80 -1.41 -1.70
N TRP A 98 9.00 -1.38 -3.00
CA TRP A 98 9.76 -2.38 -3.73
C TRP A 98 11.14 -1.83 -4.05
N ALA A 99 12.18 -2.68 -3.94
CA ALA A 99 13.49 -2.39 -4.52
C ALA A 99 13.34 -2.31 -6.05
N GLY A 100 14.27 -1.70 -6.74
CA GLY A 100 14.19 -1.59 -8.19
C GLY A 100 14.10 -2.97 -8.87
N VAL A 101 13.67 -2.98 -10.14
CA VAL A 101 13.48 -4.22 -10.90
C VAL A 101 14.81 -4.83 -11.39
N ILE A 102 15.90 -4.06 -11.34
CA ILE A 102 17.22 -4.53 -11.78
C ILE A 102 17.96 -5.11 -10.56
N PRO A 103 18.35 -6.41 -10.58
CA PRO A 103 19.13 -6.99 -9.49
C PRO A 103 20.44 -6.23 -9.27
N SER A 104 20.92 -6.18 -8.03
CA SER A 104 22.11 -5.39 -7.70
C SER A 104 23.35 -5.82 -8.48
N GLU A 105 23.53 -7.12 -8.76
CA GLU A 105 24.65 -7.60 -9.58
C GLU A 105 24.55 -7.19 -11.05
N SER A 106 23.38 -6.74 -11.51
CA SER A 106 23.15 -6.26 -12.87
C SER A 106 23.04 -4.75 -12.96
N SER A 107 23.02 -4.06 -11.80
CA SER A 107 22.89 -2.60 -11.74
C SER A 107 24.20 -1.93 -12.09
N ASP A 108 24.13 -0.83 -12.84
CA ASP A 108 25.29 0.03 -13.06
C ASP A 108 25.30 1.17 -12.04
N GLU A 109 26.35 2.00 -12.10
CA GLU A 109 26.51 3.13 -11.20
C GLU A 109 25.38 4.14 -11.35
N THR A 110 24.89 4.36 -12.56
CA THR A 110 23.79 5.30 -12.83
C THR A 110 22.50 4.84 -12.14
N HIS A 111 22.20 3.54 -12.22
CA HIS A 111 21.02 2.99 -11.55
C HIS A 111 21.14 3.11 -10.03
N PHE A 112 22.33 2.82 -9.49
CA PHE A 112 22.59 2.95 -8.06
C PHE A 112 22.35 4.38 -7.57
N VAL A 113 22.83 5.38 -8.33
CA VAL A 113 22.61 6.80 -7.98
C VAL A 113 21.12 7.14 -7.95
N LYS A 114 20.30 6.60 -8.87
CA LYS A 114 18.86 6.80 -8.84
C LYS A 114 18.21 6.25 -7.58
N ILE A 115 18.69 5.11 -7.09
CA ILE A 115 18.13 4.48 -5.88
C ILE A 115 18.45 5.29 -4.63
N VAL A 116 19.65 5.85 -4.51
CA VAL A 116 20.08 6.56 -3.29
C VAL A 116 19.68 8.03 -3.27
N ASN A 117 19.28 8.62 -4.36
CA ASN A 117 18.83 10.00 -4.46
C ASN A 117 17.33 10.11 -4.51
#